data_62c96a564551decd19715d3efac60d1f
#
_entry.id   62c96a564551decd19715d3efac60d1f
#
_cell.length_a   1.000
_cell.length_b   1.000
_cell.length_c   1.000
_cell.angle_alpha   90.00
_cell.angle_beta   90.00
_cell.angle_gamma   90.00
#
_symmetry.space_group_name_H-M   'P 1'
#
loop_
_entity.id
_entity.type
_entity.pdbx_description
1 polymer ?
#
loop_
_entity_poly.entity_id
_entity_poly.type
_entity_poly.pdbx_seq_one_letter_code
_entity_poly.pdbx_strand_id
1 'polypeptide(L)'
;MEGATDPEVLKDRAFYKLGLFIHDRKKTMIAFGLVSCLLMTGLIGMGADWTEGFGEDDVESVNAGRLINQRFASDDGDGSPSFRFLVHHPTLNDTDDAWQEAVRSALADFEAHDEVTIEYSWDVAEVDRDDVVAVDDDGTYAINKITFTTNRKEAKSLMNDLHDTVSIQAPFESWRTDGIAVDWTFDDRIKNDLIKAELVSGPLSVMILGIVFGSIMAALLPVGVGVGTVLAAIGMTIWLSNVTDVTVYATNIISLIGIGVSIDYSLFLVNRFREELERGHDIRTATAMSSATAGKAVFYSGITVAIGLMGMLFFTNTSLPSLGIGGTIAVTIAMVYSTIVLPAVMAWLGHRVNKWKIPFALDMSARDDGTWARIAKRVMDRPWAVLIPT
;
A
#
# COMPACT_ATOMS: atom_id res chain seq x y z
N MET A 1 20.34 32.17 17.99
CA MET A 1 19.64 31.50 16.82
C MET A 1 18.53 32.34 16.21
N GLU A 2 18.19 33.50 16.76
CA GLU A 2 17.12 34.40 16.24
C GLU A 2 17.36 34.94 14.83
N GLY A 3 18.61 35.17 14.41
CA GLY A 3 18.89 35.69 13.07
C GLY A 3 18.66 34.73 11.89
N ALA A 4 18.48 33.42 12.12
CA ALA A 4 18.32 32.46 11.05
C ALA A 4 16.88 32.35 10.53
N THR A 5 15.90 32.92 11.25
CA THR A 5 14.46 32.90 10.93
C THR A 5 13.89 34.30 10.64
N ASP A 6 14.77 35.31 10.47
CA ASP A 6 14.32 36.65 10.09
C ASP A 6 13.90 36.67 8.61
N PRO A 7 12.68 37.17 8.27
CA PRO A 7 12.23 37.33 6.89
C PRO A 7 13.21 38.09 6.00
N GLU A 8 13.91 39.09 6.56
CA GLU A 8 14.91 39.87 5.84
C GLU A 8 16.10 39.04 5.36
N VAL A 9 16.57 38.10 6.19
CA VAL A 9 17.70 37.19 5.88
C VAL A 9 17.31 36.11 4.85
N LEU A 10 16.02 35.76 4.79
CA LEU A 10 15.52 34.71 3.93
C LEU A 10 15.01 35.19 2.56
N LYS A 11 14.80 36.50 2.38
CA LYS A 11 14.18 37.09 1.17
C LYS A 11 14.85 36.67 -0.15
N ASP A 12 16.13 36.40 -0.14
CA ASP A 12 16.89 36.03 -1.35
C ASP A 12 16.97 34.53 -1.58
N ARG A 13 16.48 33.69 -0.68
CA ARG A 13 16.55 32.23 -0.81
C ARG A 13 15.47 31.70 -1.74
N ALA A 14 15.83 30.70 -2.55
CA ALA A 14 14.95 30.11 -3.57
C ALA A 14 13.59 29.63 -3.00
N PHE A 15 13.59 28.95 -1.84
CA PHE A 15 12.39 28.43 -1.22
C PHE A 15 11.47 29.56 -0.66
N TYR A 16 12.02 30.69 -0.23
CA TYR A 16 11.23 31.86 0.14
C TYR A 16 10.51 32.45 -1.08
N LYS A 17 11.24 32.62 -2.19
CA LYS A 17 10.67 33.09 -3.46
C LYS A 17 9.61 32.13 -3.99
N LEU A 18 9.84 30.81 -3.84
CA LEU A 18 8.84 29.80 -4.17
C LEU A 18 7.55 29.96 -3.33
N GLY A 19 7.67 30.16 -2.02
CA GLY A 19 6.53 30.37 -1.16
C GLY A 19 5.73 31.63 -1.51
N LEU A 20 6.40 32.73 -1.88
CA LEU A 20 5.75 33.94 -2.40
C LEU A 20 5.01 33.65 -3.72
N PHE A 21 5.65 32.96 -4.64
CA PHE A 21 5.04 32.57 -5.92
C PHE A 21 3.80 31.69 -5.72
N ILE A 22 3.87 30.72 -4.80
CA ILE A 22 2.75 29.86 -4.45
C ILE A 22 1.60 30.68 -3.87
N HIS A 23 1.88 31.60 -2.95
CA HIS A 23 0.84 32.47 -2.37
C HIS A 23 0.18 33.33 -3.46
N ASP A 24 0.97 33.96 -4.33
CA ASP A 24 0.45 34.88 -5.35
C ASP A 24 -0.37 34.12 -6.42
N ARG A 25 -0.05 32.83 -6.67
CA ARG A 25 -0.76 31.95 -7.62
C ARG A 25 -1.49 30.78 -6.94
N LYS A 26 -1.91 30.93 -5.70
CA LYS A 26 -2.52 29.85 -4.90
C LYS A 26 -3.66 29.10 -5.60
N LYS A 27 -4.55 29.80 -6.32
CA LYS A 27 -5.66 29.14 -7.05
C LYS A 27 -5.13 28.22 -8.17
N THR A 28 -4.09 28.65 -8.87
CA THR A 28 -3.44 27.85 -9.95
C THR A 28 -2.73 26.63 -9.36
N MET A 29 -2.05 26.79 -8.19
CA MET A 29 -1.36 25.67 -7.54
C MET A 29 -2.33 24.64 -6.96
N ILE A 30 -3.46 25.10 -6.39
CA ILE A 30 -4.55 24.21 -5.95
C ILE A 30 -5.16 23.49 -7.17
N ALA A 31 -5.44 24.21 -8.25
CA ALA A 31 -5.95 23.61 -9.48
C ALA A 31 -4.96 22.57 -10.06
N PHE A 32 -3.67 22.88 -10.07
CA PHE A 32 -2.62 21.93 -10.46
C PHE A 32 -2.68 20.64 -9.59
N GLY A 33 -2.76 20.78 -8.26
CA GLY A 33 -2.87 19.63 -7.35
C GLY A 33 -4.11 18.79 -7.62
N LEU A 34 -5.28 19.44 -7.79
CA LEU A 34 -6.53 18.73 -8.08
C LEU A 34 -6.50 18.06 -9.45
N VAL A 35 -6.08 18.76 -10.49
CA VAL A 35 -6.02 18.22 -11.85
C VAL A 35 -5.02 17.09 -11.95
N SER A 36 -3.81 17.24 -11.37
CA SER A 36 -2.81 16.15 -11.35
C SER A 36 -3.32 14.93 -10.58
N CYS A 37 -3.97 15.13 -9.44
CA CYS A 37 -4.57 14.05 -8.67
C CYS A 37 -5.67 13.33 -9.48
N LEU A 38 -6.59 14.08 -10.10
CA LEU A 38 -7.67 13.51 -10.91
C LEU A 38 -7.17 12.79 -12.15
N LEU A 39 -6.17 13.35 -12.85
CA LEU A 39 -5.57 12.71 -14.00
C LEU A 39 -4.88 11.41 -13.62
N MET A 40 -4.05 11.43 -12.57
CA MET A 40 -3.35 10.22 -12.11
C MET A 40 -4.33 9.18 -11.56
N THR A 41 -5.34 9.58 -10.78
CA THR A 41 -6.40 8.66 -10.32
C THR A 41 -7.20 8.10 -11.49
N GLY A 42 -7.43 8.89 -12.55
CA GLY A 42 -8.09 8.43 -13.77
C GLY A 42 -7.36 7.29 -14.48
N LEU A 43 -6.02 7.22 -14.32
CA LEU A 43 -5.22 6.11 -14.88
C LEU A 43 -5.56 4.75 -14.24
N ILE A 44 -6.16 4.73 -13.05
CA ILE A 44 -6.65 3.49 -12.41
C ILE A 44 -7.65 2.78 -13.31
N GLY A 45 -8.48 3.54 -14.05
CA GLY A 45 -9.45 2.99 -14.98
C GLY A 45 -8.87 2.33 -16.24
N MET A 46 -7.56 2.48 -16.50
CA MET A 46 -6.90 1.80 -17.64
C MET A 46 -6.66 0.31 -17.39
N GLY A 47 -6.80 -0.14 -16.14
CA GLY A 47 -6.40 -1.47 -15.73
C GLY A 47 -4.89 -1.59 -15.56
N ALA A 48 -4.48 -2.50 -14.71
CA ALA A 48 -3.07 -2.77 -14.42
C ALA A 48 -2.63 -4.06 -15.11
N ASP A 49 -1.43 -4.04 -15.67
CA ASP A 49 -0.73 -5.23 -16.12
C ASP A 49 0.38 -5.57 -15.11
N TRP A 50 -0.03 -6.27 -14.04
CA TRP A 50 0.91 -6.65 -12.99
C TRP A 50 1.72 -7.86 -13.41
N THR A 51 3.04 -7.79 -13.20
CA THR A 51 3.90 -8.95 -13.28
C THR A 51 3.63 -9.86 -12.10
N GLU A 52 3.39 -11.14 -12.35
CA GLU A 52 3.06 -12.13 -11.32
C GLU A 52 4.29 -12.66 -10.59
N GLY A 53 4.10 -13.04 -9.34
CA GLY A 53 5.12 -13.69 -8.50
C GLY A 53 6.14 -12.70 -7.92
N PHE A 54 7.15 -13.27 -7.26
CA PHE A 54 8.27 -12.50 -6.68
C PHE A 54 9.30 -12.07 -7.73
N GLY A 55 8.94 -12.12 -9.00
CA GLY A 55 9.78 -11.73 -10.13
C GLY A 55 10.63 -12.91 -10.65
N GLU A 56 10.48 -13.11 -11.90
CA GLU A 56 11.44 -13.44 -12.91
C GLU A 56 11.72 -14.89 -13.26
N ASP A 57 11.53 -15.04 -14.54
CA ASP A 57 11.81 -16.21 -15.34
C ASP A 57 13.28 -16.66 -15.35
N ASP A 58 14.22 -15.88 -14.83
CA ASP A 58 15.66 -16.14 -14.97
C ASP A 58 16.38 -16.47 -13.66
N VAL A 59 15.64 -16.82 -12.60
CA VAL A 59 16.24 -17.32 -11.35
C VAL A 59 16.57 -18.80 -11.50
N GLU A 60 17.73 -19.23 -10.96
CA GLU A 60 18.20 -20.61 -11.03
C GLU A 60 17.13 -21.62 -10.53
N SER A 61 16.40 -21.29 -9.47
CA SER A 61 15.32 -22.14 -8.94
C SER A 61 14.12 -22.27 -9.89
N VAL A 62 13.75 -21.20 -10.61
CA VAL A 62 12.68 -21.24 -11.62
C VAL A 62 13.13 -22.01 -12.85
N ASN A 63 14.37 -21.81 -13.29
CA ASN A 63 14.96 -22.56 -14.40
C ASN A 63 15.11 -24.05 -14.04
N ALA A 64 15.50 -24.36 -12.81
CA ALA A 64 15.53 -25.72 -12.30
C ALA A 64 14.11 -26.33 -12.25
N GLY A 65 13.11 -25.59 -11.78
CA GLY A 65 11.71 -26.00 -11.80
C GLY A 65 11.20 -26.27 -13.22
N ARG A 66 11.52 -25.40 -14.19
CA ARG A 66 11.20 -25.66 -15.61
C ARG A 66 11.89 -26.92 -16.16
N LEU A 67 13.16 -27.12 -15.83
CA LEU A 67 13.90 -28.32 -16.24
C LEU A 67 13.33 -29.59 -15.60
N ILE A 68 12.92 -29.50 -14.31
CA ILE A 68 12.25 -30.60 -13.64
C ILE A 68 10.93 -30.89 -14.35
N ASN A 69 10.11 -29.89 -14.60
CA ASN A 69 8.85 -30.06 -15.32
C ASN A 69 9.04 -30.58 -16.74
N GLN A 70 10.07 -30.12 -17.47
CA GLN A 70 10.35 -30.58 -18.82
C GLN A 70 10.97 -32.00 -18.91
N ARG A 71 11.69 -32.44 -17.87
CA ARG A 71 12.48 -33.68 -17.92
C ARG A 71 11.95 -34.82 -17.08
N PHE A 72 11.20 -34.44 -16.01
CA PHE A 72 10.73 -35.38 -14.99
C PHE A 72 9.22 -35.25 -14.73
N ALA A 73 8.53 -34.31 -15.40
CA ALA A 73 7.09 -34.31 -15.32
C ALA A 73 6.56 -35.62 -15.88
N SER A 74 6.01 -36.44 -15.03
CA SER A 74 4.96 -37.38 -15.40
C SER A 74 3.83 -36.54 -16.05
N ASP A 75 3.00 -37.16 -16.86
CA ASP A 75 1.90 -36.54 -17.64
C ASP A 75 1.04 -35.47 -16.90
N ASP A 76 1.31 -35.22 -15.63
CA ASP A 76 0.57 -34.35 -14.70
C ASP A 76 1.01 -32.88 -14.64
N GLY A 77 2.00 -32.43 -15.43
CA GLY A 77 2.53 -31.08 -15.23
C GLY A 77 3.04 -30.39 -16.49
N ASP A 78 2.15 -29.91 -17.34
CA ASP A 78 2.50 -29.00 -18.44
C ASP A 78 2.82 -27.56 -17.95
N GLY A 79 2.85 -27.33 -16.62
CA GLY A 79 3.04 -26.02 -16.02
C GLY A 79 1.77 -25.17 -15.97
N SER A 80 0.62 -25.75 -16.32
CA SER A 80 -0.68 -25.07 -16.24
C SER A 80 -1.05 -24.69 -14.82
N PRO A 81 -1.64 -23.51 -14.60
CA PRO A 81 -2.10 -23.11 -13.28
C PRO A 81 -3.13 -24.10 -12.75
N SER A 82 -2.94 -24.55 -11.52
CA SER A 82 -3.85 -25.51 -10.89
C SER A 82 -3.98 -25.27 -9.41
N PHE A 83 -4.99 -25.87 -8.79
CA PHE A 83 -5.12 -25.99 -7.35
C PHE A 83 -5.74 -27.33 -6.97
N ARG A 84 -5.60 -27.70 -5.71
CA ARG A 84 -6.17 -28.91 -5.14
C ARG A 84 -7.34 -28.58 -4.25
N PHE A 85 -8.45 -29.29 -4.45
CA PHE A 85 -9.64 -29.22 -3.63
C PHE A 85 -9.72 -30.48 -2.77
N LEU A 86 -9.29 -30.36 -1.52
CA LEU A 86 -9.38 -31.41 -0.52
C LEU A 86 -10.77 -31.44 0.07
N VAL A 87 -11.37 -32.61 0.13
CA VAL A 87 -12.69 -32.86 0.73
C VAL A 87 -12.58 -33.94 1.77
N HIS A 88 -13.26 -33.78 2.88
CA HIS A 88 -13.36 -34.74 3.98
C HIS A 88 -14.81 -35.05 4.32
N HIS A 89 -15.07 -36.31 4.67
CA HIS A 89 -16.36 -36.75 5.22
C HIS A 89 -16.15 -37.89 6.22
N PRO A 90 -16.83 -37.88 7.40
CA PRO A 90 -16.56 -38.82 8.47
C PRO A 90 -17.04 -40.27 8.18
N THR A 91 -17.92 -40.49 7.20
CA THR A 91 -18.54 -41.82 6.98
C THR A 91 -18.69 -42.22 5.53
N LEU A 92 -18.64 -41.29 4.57
CA LEU A 92 -18.73 -41.60 3.13
C LEU A 92 -17.34 -41.76 2.55
N ASN A 93 -17.23 -42.61 1.53
CA ASN A 93 -16.04 -42.74 0.71
C ASN A 93 -16.22 -41.94 -0.60
N ASP A 94 -15.12 -41.59 -1.24
CA ASP A 94 -15.11 -40.83 -2.51
C ASP A 94 -15.79 -41.58 -3.68
N THR A 95 -15.97 -42.92 -3.56
CA THR A 95 -16.71 -43.75 -4.52
C THR A 95 -18.21 -43.78 -4.30
N ASP A 96 -18.73 -43.22 -3.20
CA ASP A 96 -20.15 -43.18 -2.92
C ASP A 96 -20.86 -42.11 -3.77
N ASP A 97 -22.01 -42.46 -4.35
CA ASP A 97 -22.80 -41.53 -5.18
C ASP A 97 -23.09 -40.20 -4.50
N ALA A 98 -23.38 -40.24 -3.18
CA ALA A 98 -23.67 -39.03 -2.41
C ALA A 98 -22.43 -38.11 -2.27
N TRP A 99 -21.22 -38.69 -2.15
CA TRP A 99 -19.96 -37.94 -2.16
C TRP A 99 -19.74 -37.27 -3.52
N GLN A 100 -19.85 -38.06 -4.60
CA GLN A 100 -19.62 -37.56 -5.96
C GLN A 100 -20.61 -36.44 -6.35
N GLU A 101 -21.87 -36.57 -5.98
CA GLU A 101 -22.87 -35.54 -6.22
C GLU A 101 -22.59 -34.27 -5.45
N ALA A 102 -22.16 -34.36 -4.16
CA ALA A 102 -21.81 -33.22 -3.35
C ALA A 102 -20.59 -32.45 -3.91
N VAL A 103 -19.53 -33.18 -4.30
CA VAL A 103 -18.31 -32.57 -4.87
C VAL A 103 -18.58 -31.95 -6.23
N ARG A 104 -19.30 -32.65 -7.13
CA ARG A 104 -19.69 -32.10 -8.44
C ARG A 104 -20.57 -30.85 -8.28
N SER A 105 -21.51 -30.87 -7.36
CA SER A 105 -22.35 -29.69 -7.09
C SER A 105 -21.51 -28.51 -6.57
N ALA A 106 -20.50 -28.77 -5.74
CA ALA A 106 -19.62 -27.73 -5.21
C ALA A 106 -18.69 -27.14 -6.28
N LEU A 107 -18.33 -27.90 -7.30
CA LEU A 107 -17.43 -27.50 -8.38
C LEU A 107 -18.16 -27.19 -9.71
N ALA A 108 -19.50 -27.18 -9.71
CA ALA A 108 -20.30 -27.05 -10.92
C ALA A 108 -20.02 -25.76 -11.71
N ASP A 109 -19.77 -24.65 -11.02
CA ASP A 109 -19.44 -23.39 -11.67
C ASP A 109 -18.04 -23.42 -12.31
N PHE A 110 -17.09 -24.14 -11.73
CA PHE A 110 -15.79 -24.39 -12.37
C PHE A 110 -15.91 -25.31 -13.58
N GLU A 111 -16.69 -26.38 -13.47
CA GLU A 111 -16.91 -27.35 -14.56
C GLU A 111 -17.65 -26.71 -15.77
N ALA A 112 -18.40 -25.62 -15.54
CA ALA A 112 -19.12 -24.89 -16.60
C ALA A 112 -18.18 -24.05 -17.50
N HIS A 113 -16.92 -23.87 -17.12
CA HIS A 113 -15.94 -23.09 -17.89
C HIS A 113 -15.08 -23.99 -18.79
N ASP A 114 -15.05 -23.71 -20.08
CA ASP A 114 -14.27 -24.45 -21.09
C ASP A 114 -12.76 -24.43 -20.81
N GLU A 115 -12.30 -23.46 -20.02
CA GLU A 115 -10.89 -23.26 -19.66
C GLU A 115 -10.48 -24.02 -18.40
N VAL A 116 -11.38 -24.81 -17.80
CA VAL A 116 -11.14 -25.57 -16.58
C VAL A 116 -11.28 -27.06 -16.84
N THR A 117 -10.32 -27.81 -16.34
CA THR A 117 -10.38 -29.29 -16.33
C THR A 117 -10.34 -29.76 -14.88
N ILE A 118 -11.27 -30.63 -14.51
CA ILE A 118 -11.33 -31.21 -13.17
C ILE A 118 -10.99 -32.68 -13.24
N GLU A 119 -9.99 -33.09 -12.48
CA GLU A 119 -9.63 -34.48 -12.26
C GLU A 119 -10.14 -34.88 -10.87
N TYR A 120 -11.16 -35.71 -10.84
CA TYR A 120 -11.78 -36.15 -9.60
C TYR A 120 -11.02 -37.34 -9.01
N SER A 121 -11.01 -37.46 -7.66
CA SER A 121 -10.31 -38.53 -6.93
C SER A 121 -10.76 -39.93 -7.35
N TRP A 122 -12.02 -40.11 -7.69
CA TRP A 122 -12.59 -41.41 -8.11
C TRP A 122 -12.28 -41.78 -9.58
N ASP A 123 -11.79 -40.83 -10.39
CA ASP A 123 -11.42 -41.07 -11.78
C ASP A 123 -9.92 -41.44 -11.93
N VAL A 124 -9.15 -41.31 -10.83
CA VAL A 124 -7.71 -41.64 -10.78
C VAL A 124 -7.52 -43.17 -10.82
N ALA A 125 -6.50 -43.62 -11.54
CA ALA A 125 -6.17 -45.01 -11.66
C ALA A 125 -5.89 -45.67 -10.27
N GLU A 126 -6.27 -46.95 -10.12
CA GLU A 126 -6.16 -47.68 -8.84
C GLU A 126 -4.71 -47.70 -8.29
N VAL A 127 -3.72 -47.65 -9.17
CA VAL A 127 -2.28 -47.61 -8.79
C VAL A 127 -1.86 -46.30 -8.12
N ASP A 128 -2.49 -45.20 -8.49
CA ASP A 128 -2.16 -43.86 -8.03
C ASP A 128 -3.17 -43.33 -7.01
N ARG A 129 -4.16 -44.15 -6.62
CA ARG A 129 -5.27 -43.76 -5.76
C ARG A 129 -4.81 -43.41 -4.35
N ASP A 130 -3.82 -44.07 -3.82
CA ASP A 130 -3.26 -43.83 -2.49
C ASP A 130 -2.59 -42.44 -2.37
N ASP A 131 -2.29 -41.80 -3.50
CA ASP A 131 -1.75 -40.44 -3.54
C ASP A 131 -2.84 -39.35 -3.44
N VAL A 132 -4.09 -39.71 -3.72
CA VAL A 132 -5.21 -38.75 -3.76
C VAL A 132 -6.35 -39.07 -2.76
N VAL A 133 -6.38 -40.27 -2.18
CA VAL A 133 -7.38 -40.69 -1.21
C VAL A 133 -6.69 -41.28 0.02
N ALA A 134 -7.04 -40.75 1.18
CA ALA A 134 -6.61 -41.27 2.48
C ALA A 134 -7.83 -41.58 3.35
N VAL A 135 -7.81 -42.75 4.01
CA VAL A 135 -8.86 -43.16 4.95
C VAL A 135 -8.20 -43.38 6.30
N ASP A 136 -8.72 -42.72 7.31
CA ASP A 136 -8.26 -42.85 8.70
C ASP A 136 -9.42 -43.02 9.68
N ASP A 137 -9.14 -42.93 10.98
CA ASP A 137 -10.14 -43.11 12.06
C ASP A 137 -11.20 -41.98 12.04
N ASP A 138 -10.91 -40.81 11.44
CA ASP A 138 -11.82 -39.65 11.38
C ASP A 138 -12.68 -39.64 10.11
N GLY A 139 -12.36 -40.48 9.11
CA GLY A 139 -13.10 -40.61 7.86
C GLY A 139 -12.23 -40.65 6.61
N THR A 140 -12.81 -40.27 5.49
CA THR A 140 -12.17 -40.27 4.19
C THR A 140 -11.79 -38.84 3.77
N TYR A 141 -10.55 -38.69 3.32
CA TYR A 141 -10.02 -37.49 2.69
C TYR A 141 -9.75 -37.76 1.21
N ALA A 142 -10.20 -36.90 0.32
CA ALA A 142 -9.94 -37.04 -1.10
C ALA A 142 -9.57 -35.70 -1.74
N ILE A 143 -8.58 -35.75 -2.65
CA ILE A 143 -8.06 -34.62 -3.38
C ILE A 143 -8.60 -34.63 -4.80
N ASN A 144 -9.23 -33.53 -5.20
CA ASN A 144 -9.63 -33.27 -6.57
C ASN A 144 -8.71 -32.19 -7.14
N LYS A 145 -8.18 -32.39 -8.34
CA LYS A 145 -7.27 -31.43 -8.99
C LYS A 145 -8.01 -30.61 -10.02
N ILE A 146 -7.95 -29.30 -9.86
CA ILE A 146 -8.54 -28.36 -10.81
C ILE A 146 -7.40 -27.68 -11.57
N THR A 147 -7.38 -27.82 -12.88
CA THR A 147 -6.34 -27.29 -13.77
C THR A 147 -6.97 -26.29 -14.74
N PHE A 148 -6.33 -25.13 -14.90
CA PHE A 148 -6.74 -24.10 -15.85
C PHE A 148 -5.89 -24.24 -17.12
N THR A 149 -6.55 -24.29 -18.27
CA THR A 149 -5.90 -24.36 -19.59
C THR A 149 -5.47 -22.99 -20.12
N THR A 150 -5.62 -21.97 -19.30
CA THR A 150 -5.30 -20.57 -19.58
C THR A 150 -4.03 -20.12 -18.85
N ASN A 151 -3.57 -18.89 -19.10
CA ASN A 151 -2.43 -18.34 -18.38
C ASN A 151 -2.76 -18.07 -16.91
N ARG A 152 -1.72 -17.91 -16.06
CA ARG A 152 -1.86 -17.72 -14.61
C ARG A 152 -2.70 -16.51 -14.24
N LYS A 153 -2.62 -15.41 -15.01
CA LYS A 153 -3.39 -14.18 -14.77
C LYS A 153 -4.90 -14.40 -14.99
N GLU A 154 -5.28 -15.05 -16.08
CA GLU A 154 -6.66 -15.39 -16.38
C GLU A 154 -7.21 -16.42 -15.39
N ALA A 155 -6.42 -17.44 -15.04
CA ALA A 155 -6.76 -18.43 -14.03
C ALA A 155 -7.03 -17.78 -12.66
N LYS A 156 -6.22 -16.79 -12.29
CA LYS A 156 -6.39 -16.04 -11.03
C LYS A 156 -7.62 -15.13 -11.05
N SER A 157 -7.95 -14.53 -12.22
CA SER A 157 -9.18 -13.79 -12.40
C SER A 157 -10.39 -14.69 -12.27
N LEU A 158 -10.36 -15.86 -12.91
CA LEU A 158 -11.42 -16.85 -12.85
C LEU A 158 -11.59 -17.39 -11.42
N MET A 159 -10.49 -17.65 -10.71
CA MET A 159 -10.51 -18.02 -9.29
C MET A 159 -11.15 -16.94 -8.43
N ASN A 160 -10.88 -15.65 -8.68
CA ASN A 160 -11.50 -14.55 -7.97
C ASN A 160 -13.01 -14.48 -8.19
N ASP A 161 -13.49 -14.81 -9.36
CA ASP A 161 -14.91 -14.75 -9.70
C ASP A 161 -15.68 -15.98 -9.16
N LEU A 162 -15.02 -17.14 -9.07
CA LEU A 162 -15.65 -18.41 -8.73
C LEU A 162 -15.41 -18.89 -7.29
N HIS A 163 -14.45 -18.31 -6.55
CA HIS A 163 -14.08 -18.84 -5.23
C HIS A 163 -15.23 -18.86 -4.21
N ASP A 164 -16.17 -17.90 -4.29
CA ASP A 164 -17.31 -17.79 -3.39
C ASP A 164 -18.43 -18.78 -3.74
N THR A 165 -18.43 -19.34 -4.96
CA THR A 165 -19.44 -20.29 -5.40
C THR A 165 -19.18 -21.70 -4.87
N VAL A 166 -17.91 -22.00 -4.53
CA VAL A 166 -17.52 -23.30 -3.99
C VAL A 166 -17.97 -23.43 -2.54
N SER A 167 -19.08 -24.09 -2.34
CA SER A 167 -19.60 -24.41 -1.01
C SER A 167 -20.06 -25.86 -0.95
N ILE A 168 -19.67 -26.57 0.08
CA ILE A 168 -20.11 -27.92 0.36
C ILE A 168 -20.81 -27.95 1.71
N GLN A 169 -21.90 -28.70 1.83
CA GLN A 169 -22.73 -28.70 3.04
C GLN A 169 -22.19 -29.70 4.08
N ALA A 170 -22.35 -29.34 5.36
CA ALA A 170 -22.05 -30.28 6.43
C ALA A 170 -22.82 -31.61 6.25
N PRO A 171 -22.23 -32.75 6.58
CA PRO A 171 -21.01 -32.94 7.35
C PRO A 171 -19.70 -32.93 6.54
N PHE A 172 -19.73 -32.56 5.26
CA PHE A 172 -18.52 -32.39 4.47
C PHE A 172 -17.71 -31.18 4.96
N GLU A 173 -16.39 -31.34 4.96
CA GLU A 173 -15.43 -30.26 5.14
C GLU A 173 -14.57 -30.14 3.89
N SER A 174 -14.18 -28.93 3.51
CA SER A 174 -13.35 -28.74 2.32
C SER A 174 -12.30 -27.65 2.50
N TRP A 175 -11.16 -27.86 1.84
CA TRP A 175 -10.04 -26.91 1.79
C TRP A 175 -9.51 -26.79 0.38
N ARG A 176 -9.03 -25.62 0.06
CA ARG A 176 -8.33 -25.32 -1.19
C ARG A 176 -6.87 -25.09 -0.88
N THR A 177 -6.00 -25.73 -1.63
CA THR A 177 -4.56 -25.64 -1.40
C THR A 177 -3.82 -25.71 -2.73
N ASP A 178 -2.50 -25.42 -2.66
CA ASP A 178 -1.59 -25.48 -3.78
C ASP A 178 -1.81 -24.40 -4.86
N GLY A 179 -0.79 -24.17 -5.68
CA GLY A 179 -0.80 -23.33 -6.85
C GLY A 179 -1.59 -22.02 -6.72
N ILE A 180 -2.60 -21.87 -7.59
CA ILE A 180 -3.37 -20.65 -7.73
C ILE A 180 -4.24 -20.32 -6.51
N ALA A 181 -4.68 -21.32 -5.75
CA ALA A 181 -5.51 -21.09 -4.57
C ALA A 181 -4.72 -20.43 -3.44
N VAL A 182 -3.45 -20.81 -3.28
CA VAL A 182 -2.53 -20.19 -2.30
C VAL A 182 -2.24 -18.76 -2.71
N ASP A 183 -1.90 -18.52 -3.98
CA ASP A 183 -1.62 -17.18 -4.51
C ASP A 183 -2.81 -16.25 -4.33
N TRP A 184 -3.99 -16.71 -4.71
CA TRP A 184 -5.23 -15.95 -4.56
C TRP A 184 -5.53 -15.63 -3.09
N THR A 185 -5.44 -16.65 -2.20
CA THR A 185 -5.67 -16.46 -0.77
C THR A 185 -4.68 -15.47 -0.15
N PHE A 186 -3.43 -15.51 -0.60
CA PHE A 186 -2.39 -14.60 -0.13
C PHE A 186 -2.69 -13.16 -0.53
N ASP A 187 -3.04 -12.93 -1.80
CA ASP A 187 -3.38 -11.59 -2.29
C ASP A 187 -4.64 -11.03 -1.65
N ASP A 188 -5.70 -11.87 -1.51
CA ASP A 188 -6.94 -11.45 -0.85
C ASP A 188 -6.73 -11.11 0.62
N ARG A 189 -5.93 -11.92 1.34
CA ARG A 189 -5.56 -11.65 2.74
C ARG A 189 -4.79 -10.35 2.88
N ILE A 190 -3.76 -10.13 2.05
CA ILE A 190 -2.98 -8.88 2.08
C ILE A 190 -3.90 -7.69 1.83
N LYS A 191 -4.74 -7.75 0.80
CA LYS A 191 -5.69 -6.68 0.47
C LYS A 191 -6.64 -6.37 1.63
N ASN A 192 -7.24 -7.40 2.22
CA ASN A 192 -8.18 -7.26 3.32
C ASN A 192 -7.49 -6.73 4.59
N ASP A 193 -6.27 -7.19 4.89
CA ASP A 193 -5.53 -6.74 6.07
C ASP A 193 -5.05 -5.28 5.91
N LEU A 194 -4.68 -4.86 4.69
CA LEU A 194 -4.39 -3.44 4.40
C LEU A 194 -5.63 -2.57 4.62
N ILE A 195 -6.79 -2.95 4.09
CA ILE A 195 -8.04 -2.20 4.28
C ILE A 195 -8.37 -2.10 5.77
N LYS A 196 -8.26 -3.20 6.53
CA LYS A 196 -8.49 -3.19 7.99
C LYS A 196 -7.49 -2.28 8.71
N ALA A 197 -6.21 -2.36 8.35
CA ALA A 197 -5.17 -1.50 8.91
C ALA A 197 -5.47 -0.01 8.65
N GLU A 198 -5.89 0.34 7.44
CA GLU A 198 -6.25 1.72 7.08
C GLU A 198 -7.52 2.20 7.81
N LEU A 199 -8.53 1.34 7.95
CA LEU A 199 -9.76 1.64 8.70
C LEU A 199 -9.51 1.94 10.19
N VAL A 200 -8.48 1.34 10.77
CA VAL A 200 -8.09 1.60 12.17
C VAL A 200 -7.11 2.76 12.26
N SER A 201 -6.04 2.73 11.46
CA SER A 201 -4.97 3.73 11.52
C SER A 201 -5.40 5.10 11.03
N GLY A 202 -6.28 5.18 10.03
CA GLY A 202 -6.79 6.44 9.47
C GLY A 202 -7.50 7.30 10.53
N PRO A 203 -8.59 6.83 11.16
CA PRO A 203 -9.28 7.57 12.22
C PRO A 203 -8.37 7.88 13.42
N LEU A 204 -7.50 6.94 13.81
CA LEU A 204 -6.54 7.14 14.88
C LEU A 204 -5.55 8.27 14.54
N SER A 205 -5.03 8.30 13.32
CA SER A 205 -4.15 9.36 12.85
C SER A 205 -4.84 10.72 12.85
N VAL A 206 -6.09 10.80 12.36
CA VAL A 206 -6.90 12.03 12.41
C VAL A 206 -7.12 12.50 13.84
N MET A 207 -7.41 11.57 14.75
CA MET A 207 -7.61 11.88 16.17
C MET A 207 -6.31 12.42 16.81
N ILE A 208 -5.19 11.76 16.60
CA ILE A 208 -3.88 12.18 17.12
C ILE A 208 -3.51 13.56 16.54
N LEU A 209 -3.63 13.74 15.22
CA LEU A 209 -3.37 15.02 14.58
C LEU A 209 -4.29 16.11 15.09
N GLY A 210 -5.57 15.79 15.35
CA GLY A 210 -6.53 16.69 15.96
C GLY A 210 -6.09 17.18 17.34
N ILE A 211 -5.64 16.27 18.19
CA ILE A 211 -5.12 16.57 19.54
C ILE A 211 -3.84 17.41 19.44
N VAL A 212 -2.92 17.05 18.55
CA VAL A 212 -1.64 17.74 18.35
C VAL A 212 -1.84 19.15 17.80
N PHE A 213 -2.65 19.28 16.76
CA PHE A 213 -2.92 20.60 16.15
C PHE A 213 -3.94 21.44 16.94
N GLY A 214 -4.77 20.84 17.75
CA GLY A 214 -5.85 21.55 18.44
C GLY A 214 -6.90 22.16 17.50
N SER A 215 -6.94 21.73 16.24
CA SER A 215 -7.86 22.22 15.22
C SER A 215 -8.16 21.10 14.21
N ILE A 216 -9.45 20.84 13.99
CA ILE A 216 -9.88 19.85 13.00
C ILE A 216 -9.44 20.24 11.59
N MET A 217 -9.53 21.53 11.24
CA MET A 217 -9.12 22.00 9.92
C MET A 217 -7.64 21.77 9.67
N ALA A 218 -6.78 22.03 10.67
CA ALA A 218 -5.34 21.77 10.55
C ALA A 218 -5.02 20.27 10.46
N ALA A 219 -5.78 19.41 11.15
CA ALA A 219 -5.61 17.97 11.11
C ALA A 219 -6.02 17.35 9.75
N LEU A 220 -7.05 17.89 9.12
CA LEU A 220 -7.54 17.40 7.82
C LEU A 220 -6.58 17.72 6.66
N LEU A 221 -5.73 18.74 6.77
CA LEU A 221 -4.79 19.10 5.71
C LEU A 221 -3.77 17.98 5.41
N PRO A 222 -3.02 17.44 6.40
CA PRO A 222 -2.11 16.32 6.18
C PRO A 222 -2.80 15.08 5.62
N VAL A 223 -4.00 14.77 6.14
CA VAL A 223 -4.79 13.61 5.69
C VAL A 223 -5.20 13.77 4.22
N GLY A 224 -5.67 14.97 3.84
CA GLY A 224 -6.03 15.25 2.46
C GLY A 224 -4.86 15.13 1.49
N VAL A 225 -3.67 15.59 1.90
CA VAL A 225 -2.43 15.40 1.12
C VAL A 225 -2.08 13.91 1.04
N GLY A 226 -2.20 13.16 2.14
CA GLY A 226 -1.92 11.72 2.18
C GLY A 226 -2.81 10.93 1.22
N VAL A 227 -4.12 11.12 1.30
CA VAL A 227 -5.08 10.47 0.41
C VAL A 227 -4.81 10.83 -1.06
N GLY A 228 -4.60 12.12 -1.35
CA GLY A 228 -4.27 12.56 -2.71
C GLY A 228 -2.97 11.96 -3.23
N THR A 229 -1.96 11.80 -2.36
CA THR A 229 -0.69 11.16 -2.70
C THR A 229 -0.88 9.69 -3.07
N VAL A 230 -1.59 8.93 -2.25
CA VAL A 230 -1.81 7.49 -2.50
C VAL A 230 -2.59 7.28 -3.79
N LEU A 231 -3.70 7.99 -3.98
CA LEU A 231 -4.50 7.87 -5.21
C LEU A 231 -3.69 8.20 -6.46
N ALA A 232 -2.90 9.28 -6.41
CA ALA A 232 -2.06 9.68 -7.53
C ALA A 232 -0.90 8.68 -7.77
N ALA A 233 -0.29 8.17 -6.71
CA ALA A 233 0.81 7.23 -6.81
C ALA A 233 0.35 5.86 -7.33
N ILE A 234 -0.81 5.36 -6.87
CA ILE A 234 -1.40 4.12 -7.39
C ILE A 234 -1.70 4.26 -8.88
N GLY A 235 -2.36 5.36 -9.30
CA GLY A 235 -2.67 5.58 -10.70
C GLY A 235 -1.43 5.67 -11.59
N MET A 236 -0.38 6.37 -11.13
CA MET A 236 0.88 6.46 -11.84
C MET A 236 1.59 5.10 -11.95
N THR A 237 1.51 4.28 -10.89
CA THR A 237 2.11 2.94 -10.88
C THR A 237 1.35 1.97 -11.79
N ILE A 238 0.02 2.06 -11.83
CA ILE A 238 -0.82 1.30 -12.79
C ILE A 238 -0.48 1.67 -14.23
N TRP A 239 -0.31 2.96 -14.52
CA TRP A 239 0.15 3.37 -15.84
C TRP A 239 1.53 2.78 -16.17
N LEU A 240 2.43 2.79 -15.19
CA LEU A 240 3.79 2.27 -15.38
C LEU A 240 3.80 0.75 -15.55
N SER A 241 2.90 -0.01 -14.90
CA SER A 241 2.79 -1.47 -15.06
C SER A 241 2.45 -1.91 -16.49
N ASN A 242 1.85 -1.02 -17.30
CA ASN A 242 1.60 -1.28 -18.72
C ASN A 242 2.83 -1.02 -19.61
N VAL A 243 3.93 -0.52 -19.05
CA VAL A 243 5.15 -0.15 -19.79
C VAL A 243 6.38 -0.93 -19.32
N THR A 244 6.39 -1.33 -18.06
CA THR A 244 7.49 -2.08 -17.43
C THR A 244 6.95 -3.06 -16.39
N ASP A 245 7.74 -4.07 -16.08
CA ASP A 245 7.41 -5.09 -15.11
C ASP A 245 7.30 -4.50 -13.69
N VAL A 246 6.08 -4.46 -13.19
CA VAL A 246 5.77 -4.00 -11.83
C VAL A 246 4.84 -5.02 -11.18
N THR A 247 5.16 -5.45 -9.98
CA THR A 247 4.33 -6.37 -9.20
C THR A 247 3.25 -5.61 -8.41
N VAL A 248 2.15 -6.28 -8.12
CA VAL A 248 1.05 -5.73 -7.31
C VAL A 248 1.51 -5.24 -5.92
N TYR A 249 2.59 -5.81 -5.39
CA TYR A 249 3.16 -5.42 -4.09
C TYR A 249 3.65 -3.96 -4.03
N ALA A 250 3.89 -3.32 -5.18
CA ALA A 250 4.18 -1.89 -5.25
C ALA A 250 3.05 -1.04 -4.65
N THR A 251 1.79 -1.45 -4.79
CA THR A 251 0.63 -0.74 -4.24
C THR A 251 0.61 -0.75 -2.71
N ASN A 252 1.09 -1.83 -2.10
CA ASN A 252 1.18 -1.96 -0.64
C ASN A 252 2.17 -0.96 -0.04
N ILE A 253 3.34 -0.81 -0.67
CA ILE A 253 4.34 0.18 -0.26
C ILE A 253 3.82 1.61 -0.48
N ILE A 254 3.10 1.86 -1.57
CA ILE A 254 2.50 3.17 -1.84
C ILE A 254 1.53 3.55 -0.73
N SER A 255 0.62 2.67 -0.33
CA SER A 255 -0.33 2.95 0.75
C SER A 255 0.41 3.21 2.06
N LEU A 256 1.30 2.31 2.47
CA LEU A 256 1.99 2.39 3.76
C LEU A 256 2.91 3.61 3.87
N ILE A 257 3.83 3.78 2.91
CA ILE A 257 4.81 4.88 2.93
C ILE A 257 4.15 6.19 2.49
N GLY A 258 3.27 6.13 1.48
CA GLY A 258 2.63 7.32 0.92
C GLY A 258 1.81 8.10 1.94
N ILE A 259 0.96 7.42 2.73
CA ILE A 259 0.18 8.07 3.80
C ILE A 259 1.12 8.59 4.89
N GLY A 260 2.01 7.75 5.42
CA GLY A 260 2.89 8.11 6.54
C GLY A 260 3.78 9.31 6.21
N VAL A 261 4.51 9.25 5.11
CA VAL A 261 5.43 10.33 4.69
C VAL A 261 4.68 11.61 4.35
N SER A 262 3.50 11.52 3.72
CA SER A 262 2.68 12.70 3.40
C SER A 262 2.19 13.42 4.65
N ILE A 263 1.74 12.65 5.66
CA ILE A 263 1.31 13.20 6.94
C ILE A 263 2.48 13.89 7.64
N ASP A 264 3.64 13.24 7.72
CA ASP A 264 4.83 13.78 8.39
C ASP A 264 5.32 15.07 7.70
N TYR A 265 5.42 15.07 6.38
CA TYR A 265 5.83 16.26 5.63
C TYR A 265 4.84 17.42 5.81
N SER A 266 3.56 17.10 5.76
CA SER A 266 2.50 18.10 5.93
C SER A 266 2.46 18.65 7.35
N LEU A 267 2.71 17.81 8.36
CA LEU A 267 2.77 18.20 9.76
C LEU A 267 3.77 19.35 9.98
N PHE A 268 4.99 19.19 9.43
CA PHE A 268 6.04 20.21 9.56
C PHE A 268 5.64 21.55 8.94
N LEU A 269 5.05 21.53 7.74
CA LEU A 269 4.65 22.75 7.06
C LEU A 269 3.47 23.42 7.74
N VAL A 270 2.45 22.67 8.15
CA VAL A 270 1.27 23.21 8.84
C VAL A 270 1.66 23.85 10.18
N ASN A 271 2.49 23.16 10.97
CA ASN A 271 2.97 23.71 12.24
C ASN A 271 3.75 25.02 12.02
N ARG A 272 4.69 25.02 11.08
CA ARG A 272 5.49 26.21 10.80
C ARG A 272 4.66 27.37 10.28
N PHE A 273 3.71 27.12 9.41
CA PHE A 273 2.80 28.15 8.92
C PHE A 273 1.96 28.78 10.05
N ARG A 274 1.44 27.93 10.95
CA ARG A 274 0.66 28.40 12.11
C ARG A 274 1.51 29.21 13.09
N GLU A 275 2.74 28.76 13.35
CA GLU A 275 3.70 29.48 14.19
C GLU A 275 3.98 30.89 13.63
N GLU A 276 4.15 31.04 12.32
CA GLU A 276 4.38 32.34 11.69
C GLU A 276 3.14 33.25 11.78
N LEU A 277 1.92 32.69 11.67
CA LEU A 277 0.68 33.44 11.89
C LEU A 277 0.52 33.90 13.36
N GLU A 278 0.93 33.07 14.34
CA GLU A 278 0.93 33.40 15.76
C GLU A 278 1.95 34.48 16.12
N ARG A 279 3.07 34.55 15.40
CA ARG A 279 4.07 35.65 15.51
C ARG A 279 3.59 36.97 14.93
N GLY A 280 2.38 36.99 14.30
CA GLY A 280 1.79 38.20 13.74
C GLY A 280 2.16 38.50 12.30
N HIS A 281 2.86 37.59 11.60
CA HIS A 281 3.13 37.74 10.18
C HIS A 281 1.83 37.63 9.36
N ASP A 282 1.77 38.34 8.26
CA ASP A 282 0.70 38.21 7.28
C ASP A 282 0.75 36.86 6.55
N ILE A 283 -0.38 36.45 5.95
CA ILE A 283 -0.49 35.12 5.31
C ILE A 283 0.57 34.91 4.22
N ARG A 284 0.95 35.96 3.51
CA ARG A 284 1.93 35.91 2.43
C ARG A 284 3.33 35.61 2.99
N THR A 285 3.74 36.31 4.04
CA THR A 285 5.00 36.10 4.73
C THR A 285 5.02 34.73 5.42
N ALA A 286 3.93 34.36 6.12
CA ALA A 286 3.83 33.05 6.77
C ALA A 286 3.97 31.88 5.77
N THR A 287 3.38 32.00 4.57
CA THR A 287 3.54 30.99 3.50
C THR A 287 5.00 30.94 3.00
N ALA A 288 5.63 32.10 2.80
CA ALA A 288 7.01 32.16 2.35
C ALA A 288 8.00 31.61 3.38
N MET A 289 7.79 31.91 4.66
CA MET A 289 8.62 31.45 5.78
C MET A 289 8.50 29.93 5.99
N SER A 290 7.27 29.38 5.97
CA SER A 290 7.05 27.93 6.09
C SER A 290 7.70 27.18 4.94
N SER A 291 7.60 27.70 3.71
CA SER A 291 8.27 27.11 2.54
C SER A 291 9.80 27.21 2.64
N ALA A 292 10.34 28.33 3.12
CA ALA A 292 11.78 28.56 3.24
C ALA A 292 12.46 27.70 4.33
N THR A 293 11.71 27.30 5.35
CA THR A 293 12.19 26.54 6.51
C THR A 293 11.75 25.08 6.42
N ALA A 294 10.51 24.78 6.81
CA ALA A 294 9.96 23.42 6.78
C ALA A 294 9.91 22.84 5.34
N GLY A 295 9.46 23.62 4.36
CA GLY A 295 9.39 23.17 2.97
C GLY A 295 10.74 22.78 2.40
N LYS A 296 11.78 23.55 2.70
CA LYS A 296 13.16 23.21 2.33
C LYS A 296 13.61 21.88 2.96
N ALA A 297 13.36 21.68 4.25
CA ALA A 297 13.73 20.46 4.95
C ALA A 297 12.99 19.23 4.35
N VAL A 298 11.69 19.35 4.10
CA VAL A 298 10.86 18.31 3.45
C VAL A 298 11.39 17.96 2.05
N PHE A 299 11.75 18.96 1.25
CA PHE A 299 12.26 18.75 -0.09
C PHE A 299 13.56 17.90 -0.09
N TYR A 300 14.56 18.29 0.72
CA TYR A 300 15.80 17.53 0.79
C TYR A 300 15.61 16.15 1.44
N SER A 301 14.77 16.03 2.45
CA SER A 301 14.41 14.75 3.05
C SER A 301 13.74 13.84 2.02
N GLY A 302 12.78 14.37 1.25
CA GLY A 302 12.07 13.62 0.22
C GLY A 302 13.01 13.09 -0.87
N ILE A 303 13.93 13.92 -1.35
CA ILE A 303 14.96 13.48 -2.32
C ILE A 303 15.82 12.36 -1.73
N THR A 304 16.26 12.50 -0.48
CA THR A 304 17.09 11.49 0.16
C THR A 304 16.38 10.16 0.29
N VAL A 305 15.10 10.17 0.71
CA VAL A 305 14.29 8.95 0.82
C VAL A 305 14.02 8.35 -0.56
N ALA A 306 13.71 9.18 -1.57
CA ALA A 306 13.50 8.70 -2.94
C ALA A 306 14.76 8.02 -3.52
N ILE A 307 15.95 8.61 -3.32
CA ILE A 307 17.22 8.00 -3.73
C ILE A 307 17.45 6.69 -2.98
N GLY A 308 17.18 6.63 -1.68
CA GLY A 308 17.28 5.40 -0.89
C GLY A 308 16.40 4.28 -1.42
N LEU A 309 15.15 4.60 -1.77
CA LEU A 309 14.21 3.63 -2.36
C LEU A 309 14.60 3.22 -3.78
N MET A 310 15.16 4.14 -4.59
CA MET A 310 15.73 3.80 -5.90
C MET A 310 16.88 2.79 -5.79
N GLY A 311 17.57 2.72 -4.64
CA GLY A 311 18.58 1.69 -4.39
C GLY A 311 18.03 0.26 -4.52
N MET A 312 16.71 0.06 -4.34
CA MET A 312 16.07 -1.24 -4.52
C MET A 312 16.05 -1.70 -6.00
N LEU A 313 16.22 -0.78 -6.96
CA LEU A 313 16.30 -1.10 -8.38
C LEU A 313 17.56 -1.90 -8.77
N PHE A 314 18.59 -1.90 -7.91
CA PHE A 314 19.80 -2.69 -8.12
C PHE A 314 19.66 -4.18 -7.79
N PHE A 315 18.56 -4.54 -7.13
CA PHE A 315 18.25 -5.95 -6.86
C PHE A 315 17.50 -6.53 -8.06
N THR A 316 18.23 -7.20 -8.93
CA THR A 316 17.63 -7.92 -10.07
C THR A 316 17.02 -9.24 -9.60
N ASN A 317 16.00 -9.72 -10.31
CA ASN A 317 15.37 -11.03 -10.09
C ASN A 317 14.60 -11.16 -8.77
N THR A 318 13.98 -10.05 -8.30
CA THR A 318 13.13 -10.04 -7.10
C THR A 318 11.99 -9.03 -7.27
N SER A 319 10.99 -9.04 -6.37
CA SER A 319 9.96 -7.99 -6.33
C SER A 319 10.45 -6.66 -5.74
N LEU A 320 11.70 -6.60 -5.26
CA LEU A 320 12.26 -5.39 -4.64
C LEU A 320 12.30 -4.17 -5.57
N PRO A 321 12.67 -4.27 -6.88
CA PRO A 321 12.57 -3.17 -7.81
C PRO A 321 11.17 -2.55 -7.88
N SER A 322 10.13 -3.37 -7.91
CA SER A 322 8.74 -2.90 -7.93
C SER A 322 8.37 -2.13 -6.66
N LEU A 323 8.82 -2.60 -5.49
CA LEU A 323 8.66 -1.87 -4.22
C LEU A 323 9.44 -0.55 -4.24
N GLY A 324 10.66 -0.55 -4.79
CA GLY A 324 11.48 0.66 -4.98
C GLY A 324 10.81 1.69 -5.89
N ILE A 325 10.23 1.24 -7.01
CA ILE A 325 9.47 2.09 -7.95
C ILE A 325 8.25 2.70 -7.24
N GLY A 326 7.39 1.85 -6.65
CA GLY A 326 6.18 2.31 -5.97
C GLY A 326 6.48 3.29 -4.84
N GLY A 327 7.44 2.97 -3.99
CA GLY A 327 7.86 3.82 -2.88
C GLY A 327 8.46 5.15 -3.36
N THR A 328 9.29 5.14 -4.41
CA THR A 328 9.88 6.36 -5.00
C THR A 328 8.81 7.27 -5.59
N ILE A 329 7.84 6.72 -6.31
CA ILE A 329 6.69 7.46 -6.86
C ILE A 329 5.89 8.09 -5.71
N ALA A 330 5.55 7.30 -4.68
CA ALA A 330 4.78 7.79 -3.54
C ALA A 330 5.49 8.94 -2.81
N VAL A 331 6.77 8.78 -2.48
CA VAL A 331 7.55 9.82 -1.78
C VAL A 331 7.72 11.08 -2.64
N THR A 332 7.94 10.92 -3.95
CA THR A 332 8.08 12.07 -4.86
C THR A 332 6.77 12.86 -4.95
N ILE A 333 5.63 12.19 -5.10
CA ILE A 333 4.32 12.84 -5.12
C ILE A 333 4.00 13.48 -3.76
N ALA A 334 4.28 12.78 -2.64
CA ALA A 334 4.14 13.32 -1.29
C ALA A 334 4.94 14.61 -1.10
N MET A 335 6.20 14.61 -1.53
CA MET A 335 7.09 15.77 -1.47
C MET A 335 6.54 16.95 -2.29
N VAL A 336 6.10 16.70 -3.53
CA VAL A 336 5.53 17.73 -4.41
C VAL A 336 4.23 18.29 -3.82
N TYR A 337 3.32 17.44 -3.38
CA TYR A 337 2.05 17.88 -2.82
C TYR A 337 2.24 18.63 -1.50
N SER A 338 3.13 18.17 -0.64
CA SER A 338 3.43 18.86 0.61
C SER A 338 4.15 20.19 0.41
N THR A 339 5.05 20.32 -0.59
CA THR A 339 5.83 21.55 -0.78
C THR A 339 5.19 22.57 -1.71
N ILE A 340 4.24 22.18 -2.56
CA ILE A 340 3.58 23.07 -3.54
C ILE A 340 2.08 23.22 -3.25
N VAL A 341 1.34 22.10 -3.19
CA VAL A 341 -0.11 22.12 -3.08
C VAL A 341 -0.56 22.53 -1.68
N LEU A 342 0.03 21.95 -0.66
CA LEU A 342 -0.33 22.24 0.73
C LEU A 342 -0.10 23.70 1.11
N PRO A 343 1.05 24.36 0.81
CA PRO A 343 1.23 25.79 1.07
C PRO A 343 0.21 26.66 0.33
N ALA A 344 -0.21 26.27 -0.87
CA ALA A 344 -1.25 26.98 -1.61
C ALA A 344 -2.62 26.88 -0.92
N VAL A 345 -2.96 25.69 -0.41
CA VAL A 345 -4.20 25.47 0.37
C VAL A 345 -4.15 26.25 1.69
N MET A 346 -3.02 26.24 2.40
CA MET A 346 -2.83 27.03 3.63
C MET A 346 -2.95 28.53 3.36
N ALA A 347 -2.36 29.03 2.27
CA ALA A 347 -2.46 30.41 1.83
C ALA A 347 -3.90 30.81 1.45
N TRP A 348 -4.69 29.87 0.94
CA TRP A 348 -6.11 30.10 0.64
C TRP A 348 -6.98 30.11 1.90
N LEU A 349 -6.71 29.20 2.85
CA LEU A 349 -7.43 29.15 4.13
C LEU A 349 -7.05 30.28 5.08
N GLY A 350 -5.79 30.72 5.07
CA GLY A 350 -5.27 31.75 5.97
C GLY A 350 -5.56 31.42 7.44
N HIS A 351 -6.09 32.37 8.19
CA HIS A 351 -6.44 32.16 9.61
C HIS A 351 -7.52 31.10 9.86
N ARG A 352 -8.24 30.67 8.81
CA ARG A 352 -9.23 29.57 8.90
C ARG A 352 -8.63 28.21 9.20
N VAL A 353 -7.32 28.03 9.01
CA VAL A 353 -6.60 26.83 9.43
C VAL A 353 -6.81 26.52 10.93
N ASN A 354 -7.00 27.54 11.76
CA ASN A 354 -7.24 27.40 13.19
C ASN A 354 -8.75 27.30 13.57
N LYS A 355 -9.66 27.08 12.60
CA LYS A 355 -11.10 26.88 12.89
C LYS A 355 -11.36 25.48 13.47
N TRP A 356 -12.48 25.40 14.22
CA TRP A 356 -12.91 24.17 14.91
C TRP A 356 -11.88 23.69 15.93
N LYS A 357 -11.61 24.56 16.92
CA LYS A 357 -10.70 24.25 18.02
C LYS A 357 -11.18 23.05 18.82
N ILE A 358 -10.29 22.14 19.14
CA ILE A 358 -10.53 20.98 19.98
C ILE A 358 -10.23 21.36 21.44
N PRO A 359 -11.20 21.27 22.37
CA PRO A 359 -11.05 21.79 23.74
C PRO A 359 -10.00 21.01 24.58
N PHE A 360 -9.66 19.80 24.20
CA PHE A 360 -8.67 18.95 24.89
C PHE A 360 -7.32 18.90 24.16
N ALA A 361 -7.05 19.83 23.25
CA ALA A 361 -5.81 19.88 22.51
C ALA A 361 -4.61 20.14 23.45
N LEU A 362 -3.51 19.47 23.17
CA LEU A 362 -2.24 19.79 23.80
C LEU A 362 -1.81 21.20 23.35
N ASP A 363 -1.59 22.11 24.31
CA ASP A 363 -1.01 23.42 24.01
C ASP A 363 0.44 23.25 23.59
N MET A 364 0.64 23.04 22.28
CA MET A 364 1.98 22.89 21.66
C MET A 364 2.58 24.24 21.27
N SER A 365 2.00 25.37 21.75
CA SER A 365 2.61 26.67 21.53
C SER A 365 4.06 26.64 22.05
N ALA A 366 4.98 27.22 21.26
CA ALA A 366 6.40 27.32 21.61
C ALA A 366 6.56 28.28 22.81
N ARG A 367 6.18 27.80 24.00
CA ARG A 367 6.45 28.50 25.27
C ARG A 367 7.80 28.04 25.76
N ASP A 368 8.65 28.99 26.07
CA ASP A 368 9.98 28.74 26.67
C ASP A 368 9.91 27.95 28.00
N ASP A 369 8.73 27.88 28.62
CA ASP A 369 8.45 27.15 29.87
C ASP A 369 7.72 25.81 29.65
N GLY A 370 7.49 25.37 28.41
CA GLY A 370 6.79 24.13 28.06
C GLY A 370 7.49 22.87 28.54
N THR A 371 6.77 21.75 28.63
CA THR A 371 7.33 20.45 29.03
C THR A 371 8.49 20.02 28.10
N TRP A 372 8.36 20.24 26.80
CA TRP A 372 9.39 19.94 25.80
C TRP A 372 10.62 20.83 25.95
N ALA A 373 10.46 22.12 26.25
CA ALA A 373 11.57 23.02 26.54
C ALA A 373 12.36 22.56 27.77
N ARG A 374 11.66 22.09 28.82
CA ARG A 374 12.32 21.53 30.02
C ARG A 374 13.06 20.23 29.74
N ILE A 375 12.50 19.36 28.89
CA ILE A 375 13.19 18.11 28.45
C ILE A 375 14.41 18.47 27.63
N ALA A 376 14.28 19.33 26.62
CA ALA A 376 15.39 19.78 25.77
C ALA A 376 16.52 20.41 26.62
N LYS A 377 16.18 21.28 27.58
CA LYS A 377 17.16 21.88 28.49
C LYS A 377 17.88 20.80 29.32
N ARG A 378 17.16 19.80 29.85
CA ARG A 378 17.75 18.71 30.63
C ARG A 378 18.70 17.84 29.78
N VAL A 379 18.33 17.60 28.51
CA VAL A 379 19.19 16.88 27.55
C VAL A 379 20.44 17.71 27.23
N MET A 380 20.28 19.01 27.02
CA MET A 380 21.42 19.93 26.78
C MET A 380 22.33 20.08 27.99
N ASP A 381 21.78 20.08 29.21
CA ASP A 381 22.56 20.17 30.44
C ASP A 381 23.39 18.90 30.74
N ARG A 382 22.92 17.73 30.26
CA ARG A 382 23.57 16.41 30.46
C ARG A 382 23.57 15.55 29.19
N PRO A 383 24.22 15.97 28.10
CA PRO A 383 24.12 15.29 26.79
C PRO A 383 24.64 13.85 26.85
N TRP A 384 25.72 13.60 27.58
CA TRP A 384 26.29 12.25 27.68
C TRP A 384 25.42 11.27 28.47
N ALA A 385 24.65 11.74 29.45
CA ALA A 385 23.74 10.89 30.22
C ALA A 385 22.55 10.42 29.42
N VAL A 386 22.24 11.10 28.31
CA VAL A 386 21.16 10.71 27.39
C VAL A 386 21.72 9.93 26.20
N LEU A 387 22.87 10.30 25.68
CA LEU A 387 23.51 9.69 24.51
C LEU A 387 23.97 8.23 24.77
N ILE A 388 24.47 7.93 25.98
CA ILE A 388 25.01 6.59 26.30
C ILE A 388 23.91 5.51 26.39
N PRO A 389 22.71 5.77 26.99
CA PRO A 389 21.65 4.77 27.05
C PRO A 389 20.80 4.65 25.76
N THR A 390 20.86 5.63 24.84
CA THR A 390 20.15 5.63 23.55
C THR A 390 21.03 5.16 22.42
#